data_c22f951114fb2df19140802aa8e21e82
#
_entry.id   c22f951114fb2df19140802aa8e21e82
#
_cell.length_a   1.000
_cell.length_b   1.000
_cell.length_c   1.000
_cell.angle_alpha   90.00
_cell.angle_beta   90.00
_cell.angle_gamma   90.00
#
_symmetry.space_group_name_H-M   'P 1'
#
loop_
_entity.id
_entity.type
_entity.pdbx_description
1 polymer ?
#
loop_
_entity_poly.entity_id
_entity_poly.type
_entity_poly.pdbx_seq_one_letter_code
_entity_poly.pdbx_strand_id
1 'polypeptide(L)'
;MIPLTIIGGYLGAGKSTLLQRLVREPGERTLGLLINDFGSINIDAELIASADHNKVELTNGCICCSLADGFHEALETLLLRDPTPDHILVETSGVADVHSLAQYGHHPELSLSGVLVVVDSETVRDKSKDPYVGRTITRHIEAADLIIANKQDLVLGAESQRLKKWLASINPAGPILPTTNADVPIDIALGHRVTDTTPSMLDDQNPASPRVNILIGPNRSLSHAKFERWMWRHDNPCLPDDVEPFLEAIPDTVWRLKGWLETDDGVLEIQKVGARHSIRPRSDMDKMGQSLIAIGLADTFESKRLDQLAAQHLLKAVKDTTV
;
A
#
# COMPACT_ATOMS: atom_id res chain seq x y z
N MET A 1 4.64 -15.01 3.95
CA MET A 1 5.26 -13.73 4.37
C MET A 1 4.17 -12.71 4.62
N ILE A 2 4.21 -12.01 5.75
CA ILE A 2 3.21 -11.01 6.14
C ILE A 2 3.60 -9.66 5.54
N PRO A 3 2.69 -8.97 4.81
CA PRO A 3 2.96 -7.63 4.30
C PRO A 3 3.20 -6.64 5.45
N LEU A 4 4.25 -5.82 5.33
CA LEU A 4 4.62 -4.76 6.26
C LEU A 4 4.44 -3.40 5.58
N THR A 5 3.64 -2.51 6.15
CA THR A 5 3.53 -1.12 5.70
C THR A 5 4.05 -0.18 6.78
N ILE A 6 4.92 0.73 6.40
CA ILE A 6 5.47 1.75 7.29
C ILE A 6 4.74 3.07 7.05
N ILE A 7 4.28 3.70 8.13
CA ILE A 7 3.62 5.00 8.12
C ILE A 7 4.54 6.01 8.77
N GLY A 8 5.18 6.84 7.95
CA GLY A 8 6.06 7.93 8.33
C GLY A 8 5.42 9.30 8.20
N GLY A 9 6.17 10.31 8.58
CA GLY A 9 5.75 11.72 8.48
C GLY A 9 6.02 12.48 9.76
N TYR A 10 6.19 13.79 9.66
CA TYR A 10 6.53 14.65 10.79
C TYR A 10 5.36 14.79 11.78
N LEU A 11 5.66 15.31 12.97
CA LEU A 11 4.69 15.52 14.05
C LEU A 11 3.49 16.36 13.59
N GLY A 12 2.28 15.91 13.92
CA GLY A 12 1.02 16.60 13.60
C GLY A 12 0.56 16.45 12.14
N ALA A 13 1.24 15.66 11.30
CA ALA A 13 0.85 15.46 9.90
C ALA A 13 -0.45 14.65 9.73
N GLY A 14 -0.83 13.81 10.72
CA GLY A 14 -2.03 13.00 10.69
C GLY A 14 -1.80 11.50 10.58
N LYS A 15 -0.62 10.99 10.96
CA LYS A 15 -0.29 9.56 10.97
C LYS A 15 -1.27 8.73 11.80
N SER A 16 -1.48 9.14 13.06
CA SER A 16 -2.40 8.46 14.00
C SER A 16 -3.85 8.52 13.50
N THR A 17 -4.24 9.60 12.81
CA THR A 17 -5.56 9.71 12.16
C THR A 17 -5.71 8.69 11.03
N LEU A 18 -4.67 8.50 10.22
CA LEU A 18 -4.65 7.49 9.17
C LEU A 18 -4.78 6.09 9.78
N LEU A 19 -4.00 5.77 10.81
CA LEU A 19 -4.05 4.50 11.51
C LEU A 19 -5.43 4.21 12.09
N GLN A 20 -6.03 5.18 12.79
CA GLN A 20 -7.39 5.04 13.34
C GLN A 20 -8.40 4.66 12.25
N ARG A 21 -8.33 5.29 11.07
CA ARG A 21 -9.22 4.97 9.97
C ARG A 21 -9.01 3.55 9.45
N LEU A 22 -7.75 3.14 9.25
CA LEU A 22 -7.42 1.79 8.79
C LEU A 22 -7.86 0.72 9.78
N VAL A 23 -7.74 0.99 11.08
CA VAL A 23 -8.18 0.08 12.16
C VAL A 23 -9.70 -0.03 12.25
N ARG A 24 -10.41 1.10 12.08
CA ARG A 24 -11.88 1.09 12.10
C ARG A 24 -12.50 0.38 10.91
N GLU A 25 -11.82 0.41 9.77
CA GLU A 25 -12.31 -0.16 8.52
C GLU A 25 -11.22 -1.02 7.86
N PRO A 26 -10.80 -2.13 8.52
CA PRO A 26 -9.69 -2.96 8.04
C PRO A 26 -10.09 -3.81 6.81
N GLY A 27 -11.35 -3.73 6.38
CA GLY A 27 -11.91 -4.65 5.41
C GLY A 27 -11.98 -6.06 5.99
N GLU A 28 -11.56 -7.04 5.22
CA GLU A 28 -11.48 -8.45 5.67
C GLU A 28 -10.11 -8.80 6.27
N ARG A 29 -9.33 -7.80 6.72
CA ARG A 29 -7.97 -8.02 7.24
C ARG A 29 -7.94 -7.97 8.76
N THR A 30 -7.12 -8.85 9.34
CA THR A 30 -6.65 -8.71 10.72
C THR A 30 -5.33 -7.96 10.72
N LEU A 31 -5.31 -6.75 11.27
CA LEU A 31 -4.14 -5.87 11.28
C LEU A 31 -3.35 -6.06 12.57
N GLY A 32 -2.03 -6.25 12.44
CA GLY A 32 -1.06 -6.07 13.51
C GLY A 32 -0.50 -4.66 13.47
N LEU A 33 -0.50 -3.94 14.59
CA LEU A 33 -0.02 -2.56 14.66
C LEU A 33 1.16 -2.46 15.62
N LEU A 34 2.24 -1.88 15.14
CA LEU A 34 3.40 -1.50 15.95
C LEU A 34 3.42 0.03 16.05
N ILE A 35 3.15 0.55 17.23
CA ILE A 35 2.99 1.99 17.47
C ILE A 35 3.88 2.47 18.61
N ASN A 36 4.39 3.68 18.49
CA ASN A 36 5.29 4.24 19.49
C ASN A 36 4.56 4.64 20.78
N ASP A 37 3.30 5.05 20.67
CA ASP A 37 2.49 5.49 21.81
C ASP A 37 1.00 5.17 21.57
N PHE A 38 0.41 4.32 22.41
CA PHE A 38 -1.01 4.00 22.37
C PHE A 38 -1.90 5.22 22.60
N GLY A 39 -1.46 6.19 23.40
CA GLY A 39 -2.19 7.42 23.64
C GLY A 39 -2.35 8.30 22.41
N SER A 40 -1.55 8.07 21.36
CA SER A 40 -1.66 8.77 20.08
C SER A 40 -2.82 8.28 19.21
N ILE A 41 -3.33 7.06 19.49
CA ILE A 41 -4.45 6.45 18.77
C ILE A 41 -5.68 6.45 19.69
N ASN A 42 -6.67 7.28 19.36
CA ASN A 42 -7.96 7.26 20.03
C ASN A 42 -8.80 6.09 19.46
N ILE A 43 -8.68 4.92 20.08
CA ILE A 43 -9.50 3.75 19.74
C ILE A 43 -10.78 3.82 20.57
N ASP A 44 -11.93 3.69 19.90
CA ASP A 44 -13.22 3.69 20.59
C ASP A 44 -13.29 2.52 21.58
N ALA A 45 -13.71 2.79 22.81
CA ALA A 45 -13.77 1.79 23.87
C ALA A 45 -14.60 0.55 23.50
N GLU A 46 -15.62 0.73 22.65
CA GLU A 46 -16.46 -0.36 22.13
C GLU A 46 -15.71 -1.31 21.18
N LEU A 47 -14.59 -0.86 20.62
CA LEU A 47 -13.74 -1.69 19.74
C LEU A 47 -12.63 -2.41 20.50
N ILE A 48 -12.44 -2.14 21.78
CA ILE A 48 -11.39 -2.77 22.58
C ILE A 48 -11.93 -4.06 23.18
N ALA A 49 -11.38 -5.20 22.77
CA ALA A 49 -11.70 -6.50 23.34
C ALA A 49 -10.90 -6.75 24.65
N SER A 50 -9.61 -6.40 24.64
CA SER A 50 -8.74 -6.46 25.81
C SER A 50 -7.61 -5.44 25.69
N ALA A 51 -7.08 -4.98 26.82
CA ALA A 51 -5.94 -4.07 26.85
C ALA A 51 -5.00 -4.43 28.01
N ASP A 52 -3.71 -4.45 27.74
CA ASP A 52 -2.63 -4.56 28.69
C ASP A 52 -1.63 -3.41 28.46
N HIS A 53 -0.60 -3.24 29.32
CA HIS A 53 0.35 -2.12 29.26
C HIS A 53 0.96 -1.88 27.87
N ASN A 54 1.28 -2.95 27.15
CA ASN A 54 1.97 -2.88 25.85
C ASN A 54 1.16 -3.45 24.68
N LYS A 55 -0.11 -3.82 24.89
CA LYS A 55 -0.91 -4.52 23.92
C LYS A 55 -2.39 -4.19 24.05
N VAL A 56 -3.04 -3.92 22.93
CA VAL A 56 -4.49 -3.73 22.82
C VAL A 56 -5.05 -4.66 21.75
N GLU A 57 -6.00 -5.51 22.11
CA GLU A 57 -6.75 -6.35 21.17
C GLU A 57 -8.09 -5.70 20.86
N LEU A 58 -8.49 -5.72 19.60
CA LEU A 58 -9.73 -5.14 19.13
C LEU A 58 -10.76 -6.23 18.82
N THR A 59 -12.03 -5.87 18.90
CA THR A 59 -13.16 -6.79 18.63
C THR A 59 -13.18 -7.32 17.20
N ASN A 60 -12.54 -6.63 16.25
CA ASN A 60 -12.37 -7.08 14.86
C ASN A 60 -11.14 -7.99 14.66
N GLY A 61 -10.48 -8.43 15.75
CA GLY A 61 -9.30 -9.28 15.73
C GLY A 61 -7.98 -8.55 15.48
N CYS A 62 -7.99 -7.24 15.18
CA CYS A 62 -6.75 -6.46 15.07
C CYS A 62 -6.05 -6.34 16.42
N ILE A 63 -4.73 -6.19 16.39
CA ILE A 63 -3.92 -6.10 17.60
C ILE A 63 -2.92 -4.95 17.48
N CYS A 64 -2.75 -4.19 18.56
CA CYS A 64 -1.78 -3.11 18.68
C CYS A 64 -0.73 -3.47 19.73
N CYS A 65 0.56 -3.32 19.40
CA CYS A 65 1.67 -3.48 20.32
C CYS A 65 2.46 -2.17 20.42
N SER A 66 2.92 -1.83 21.63
CA SER A 66 3.82 -0.68 21.85
C SER A 66 5.22 -0.97 21.37
N LEU A 67 5.92 0.05 20.88
CA LEU A 67 7.35 0.01 20.60
C LEU A 67 8.21 0.40 21.82
N ALA A 68 7.59 0.58 22.98
CA ALA A 68 8.30 1.00 24.21
C ALA A 68 9.39 0.00 24.64
N ASP A 69 9.13 -1.31 24.46
CA ASP A 69 10.08 -2.39 24.78
C ASP A 69 11.02 -2.75 23.62
N GLY A 70 10.90 -2.04 22.51
CA GLY A 70 11.68 -2.26 21.31
C GLY A 70 10.90 -2.89 20.16
N PHE A 71 11.34 -2.58 18.94
CA PHE A 71 10.67 -3.02 17.71
C PHE A 71 10.67 -4.56 17.57
N HIS A 72 11.78 -5.19 17.93
CA HIS A 72 11.96 -6.64 17.75
C HIS A 72 11.00 -7.43 18.64
N GLU A 73 10.89 -7.11 19.92
CA GLU A 73 9.99 -7.80 20.85
C GLU A 73 8.52 -7.62 20.48
N ALA A 74 8.14 -6.41 20.07
CA ALA A 74 6.79 -6.13 19.61
C ALA A 74 6.45 -6.87 18.30
N LEU A 75 7.41 -6.99 17.40
CA LEU A 75 7.26 -7.76 16.17
C LEU A 75 7.09 -9.25 16.45
N GLU A 76 7.96 -9.85 17.28
CA GLU A 76 7.86 -11.25 17.72
C GLU A 76 6.50 -11.56 18.34
N THR A 77 5.97 -10.63 19.15
CA THR A 77 4.63 -10.76 19.74
C THR A 77 3.55 -10.90 18.67
N LEU A 78 3.66 -10.19 17.55
CA LEU A 78 2.70 -10.29 16.45
C LEU A 78 2.90 -11.56 15.63
N LEU A 79 4.14 -11.97 15.38
CA LEU A 79 4.46 -13.15 14.58
C LEU A 79 4.08 -14.47 15.27
N LEU A 80 4.15 -14.51 16.60
CA LEU A 80 3.78 -15.67 17.42
C LEU A 80 2.27 -15.83 17.64
N ARG A 81 1.45 -14.92 17.09
CA ARG A 81 -0.03 -15.01 17.22
C ARG A 81 -0.62 -16.13 16.39
N ASP A 82 -1.69 -16.72 16.92
CA ASP A 82 -2.58 -17.65 16.22
C ASP A 82 -4.03 -17.14 16.31
N PRO A 83 -4.67 -16.76 15.21
CA PRO A 83 -4.07 -16.56 13.87
C PRO A 83 -3.09 -15.36 13.82
N THR A 84 -2.06 -15.49 13.01
CA THR A 84 -1.15 -14.38 12.69
C THR A 84 -1.89 -13.27 11.93
N PRO A 85 -1.51 -11.98 12.11
CA PRO A 85 -2.09 -10.88 11.34
C PRO A 85 -1.89 -11.04 9.83
N ASP A 86 -2.89 -10.62 9.06
CA ASP A 86 -2.80 -10.58 7.59
C ASP A 86 -1.89 -9.47 7.06
N HIS A 87 -1.66 -8.42 7.87
CA HIS A 87 -0.86 -7.25 7.51
C HIS A 87 -0.35 -6.55 8.76
N ILE A 88 0.91 -6.15 8.75
CA ILE A 88 1.51 -5.39 9.86
C ILE A 88 1.69 -3.92 9.43
N LEU A 89 1.22 -3.01 10.28
CA LEU A 89 1.40 -1.57 10.15
C LEU A 89 2.35 -1.06 11.22
N VAL A 90 3.35 -0.29 10.83
CA VAL A 90 4.30 0.36 11.75
C VAL A 90 4.12 1.86 11.68
N GLU A 91 3.68 2.48 12.78
CA GLU A 91 3.71 3.94 12.91
C GLU A 91 5.07 4.37 13.46
N THR A 92 5.80 5.18 12.70
CA THR A 92 7.04 5.78 13.17
C THR A 92 6.77 7.01 14.03
N SER A 93 7.64 7.28 15.02
CA SER A 93 7.68 8.61 15.60
C SER A 93 8.00 9.66 14.51
N GLY A 94 7.53 10.90 14.70
CA GLY A 94 7.70 11.95 13.69
C GLY A 94 9.16 12.31 13.36
N VAL A 95 10.12 11.78 14.10
CA VAL A 95 11.56 12.01 13.93
C VAL A 95 12.36 10.74 13.64
N ALA A 96 11.71 9.55 13.65
CA ALA A 96 12.37 8.28 13.37
C ALA A 96 12.73 8.15 11.88
N ASP A 97 13.83 7.45 11.60
CA ASP A 97 14.27 7.18 10.24
C ASP A 97 13.43 6.03 9.63
N VAL A 98 12.56 6.36 8.68
CA VAL A 98 11.72 5.40 7.97
C VAL A 98 12.54 4.41 7.13
N HIS A 99 13.74 4.79 6.67
CA HIS A 99 14.63 3.89 5.93
C HIS A 99 15.13 2.73 6.80
N SER A 100 15.48 3.01 8.05
CA SER A 100 15.94 1.97 8.99
C SER A 100 14.83 0.95 9.25
N LEU A 101 13.58 1.41 9.36
CA LEU A 101 12.44 0.50 9.54
C LEU A 101 12.09 -0.27 8.26
N ALA A 102 12.30 0.31 7.09
CA ALA A 102 12.06 -0.38 5.82
C ALA A 102 12.96 -1.62 5.65
N GLN A 103 14.12 -1.68 6.31
CA GLN A 103 15.01 -2.84 6.30
C GLN A 103 14.37 -4.08 6.93
N TYR A 104 13.41 -3.93 7.85
CA TYR A 104 12.66 -5.07 8.40
C TYR A 104 11.80 -5.78 7.36
N GLY A 105 11.52 -5.16 6.22
CA GLY A 105 10.93 -5.84 5.07
C GLY A 105 11.79 -6.95 4.46
N HIS A 106 13.06 -7.07 4.87
CA HIS A 106 13.96 -8.20 4.53
C HIS A 106 13.90 -9.35 5.55
N HIS A 107 13.10 -9.22 6.62
CA HIS A 107 12.90 -10.33 7.57
C HIS A 107 12.27 -11.54 6.84
N PRO A 108 12.67 -12.79 7.16
CA PRO A 108 12.17 -13.98 6.47
C PRO A 108 10.65 -14.14 6.43
N GLU A 109 9.97 -13.66 7.46
CA GLU A 109 8.51 -13.76 7.59
C GLU A 109 7.75 -12.52 7.09
N LEU A 110 8.46 -11.44 6.75
CA LEU A 110 7.87 -10.17 6.34
C LEU A 110 8.12 -9.85 4.86
N SER A 111 7.29 -8.97 4.34
CA SER A 111 7.49 -8.36 3.03
C SER A 111 7.13 -6.88 3.08
N LEU A 112 8.07 -5.99 2.75
CA LEU A 112 7.76 -4.57 2.68
C LEU A 112 6.69 -4.31 1.61
N SER A 113 5.49 -3.93 2.07
CA SER A 113 4.37 -3.58 1.20
C SER A 113 4.39 -2.11 0.76
N GLY A 114 5.12 -1.26 1.48
CA GLY A 114 5.37 0.13 1.11
C GLY A 114 5.60 1.04 2.29
N VAL A 115 6.15 2.21 1.98
CA VAL A 115 6.38 3.33 2.89
C VAL A 115 5.41 4.45 2.54
N LEU A 116 4.44 4.70 3.43
CA LEU A 116 3.47 5.80 3.32
C LEU A 116 3.99 6.98 4.14
N VAL A 117 4.10 8.15 3.54
CA VAL A 117 4.53 9.35 4.25
C VAL A 117 3.41 10.38 4.27
N VAL A 118 2.91 10.68 5.47
CA VAL A 118 1.88 11.70 5.68
C VAL A 118 2.56 13.05 5.87
N VAL A 119 2.19 14.02 5.06
CA VAL A 119 2.65 15.41 5.16
C VAL A 119 1.48 16.35 5.46
N ASP A 120 1.72 17.34 6.30
CA ASP A 120 0.79 18.44 6.56
C ASP A 120 0.91 19.46 5.42
N SER A 121 -0.13 19.55 4.59
CA SER A 121 -0.11 20.37 3.39
C SER A 121 0.12 21.87 3.64
N GLU A 122 -0.33 22.37 4.80
CA GLU A 122 -0.20 23.76 5.18
C GLU A 122 1.25 24.10 5.60
N THR A 123 1.88 23.23 6.41
CA THR A 123 3.09 23.59 7.15
C THR A 123 4.37 22.91 6.67
N VAL A 124 4.28 21.83 5.88
CA VAL A 124 5.43 20.98 5.53
C VAL A 124 6.55 21.75 4.80
N ARG A 125 6.22 22.68 3.88
CA ARG A 125 7.21 23.45 3.14
C ARG A 125 8.00 24.41 4.02
N ASP A 126 7.36 25.00 5.03
CA ASP A 126 8.05 25.91 5.94
C ASP A 126 8.85 25.12 6.98
N LYS A 127 8.30 24.04 7.52
CA LYS A 127 9.03 23.13 8.41
C LYS A 127 10.23 22.47 7.74
N SER A 128 10.18 22.22 6.43
CA SER A 128 11.33 21.67 5.69
C SER A 128 12.56 22.61 5.62
N LYS A 129 12.37 23.91 5.88
CA LYS A 129 13.45 24.91 5.93
C LYS A 129 14.06 25.03 7.33
N ASP A 130 13.47 24.41 8.33
CA ASP A 130 13.96 24.44 9.71
C ASP A 130 15.31 23.70 9.81
N PRO A 131 16.34 24.32 10.43
CA PRO A 131 17.68 23.75 10.49
C PRO A 131 17.77 22.43 11.29
N TYR A 132 16.83 22.16 12.20
CA TYR A 132 16.84 20.98 13.06
C TYR A 132 16.03 19.83 12.48
N VAL A 133 14.89 20.11 11.89
CA VAL A 133 13.94 19.07 11.45
C VAL A 133 13.75 18.98 9.94
N GLY A 134 14.18 19.99 9.19
CA GLY A 134 13.95 20.06 7.75
C GLY A 134 14.54 18.88 7.00
N ARG A 135 15.74 18.42 7.39
CA ARG A 135 16.38 17.25 6.79
C ARG A 135 15.59 15.96 7.04
N THR A 136 15.03 15.79 8.23
CA THR A 136 14.18 14.63 8.55
C THR A 136 12.94 14.60 7.69
N ILE A 137 12.28 15.76 7.53
CA ILE A 137 11.08 15.90 6.68
C ILE A 137 11.40 15.53 5.23
N THR A 138 12.49 16.06 4.68
CA THR A 138 12.91 15.78 3.31
C THR A 138 13.23 14.31 3.10
N ARG A 139 13.97 13.69 4.04
CA ARG A 139 14.26 12.25 3.99
C ARG A 139 13.02 11.37 4.05
N HIS A 140 12.01 11.74 4.85
CA HIS A 140 10.74 11.03 4.86
C HIS A 140 10.08 11.07 3.48
N ILE A 141 10.04 12.27 2.86
CA ILE A 141 9.43 12.44 1.53
C ILE A 141 10.21 11.64 0.47
N GLU A 142 11.54 11.67 0.50
CA GLU A 142 12.40 10.89 -0.41
C GLU A 142 12.17 9.37 -0.30
N ALA A 143 11.91 8.88 0.91
CA ALA A 143 11.69 7.46 1.19
C ALA A 143 10.29 6.96 0.82
N ALA A 144 9.36 7.87 0.53
CA ALA A 144 7.95 7.53 0.35
C ALA A 144 7.70 6.76 -0.95
N ASP A 145 7.03 5.62 -0.85
CA ASP A 145 6.42 4.94 -1.98
C ASP A 145 5.04 5.54 -2.32
N LEU A 146 4.42 6.24 -1.35
CA LEU A 146 3.21 7.06 -1.52
C LEU A 146 3.24 8.24 -0.55
N ILE A 147 3.09 9.45 -1.05
CA ILE A 147 2.99 10.67 -0.26
C ILE A 147 1.51 11.01 -0.04
N ILE A 148 1.08 11.07 1.21
CA ILE A 148 -0.27 11.47 1.61
C ILE A 148 -0.22 12.94 2.01
N ALA A 149 -0.61 13.83 1.08
CA ALA A 149 -0.68 15.27 1.32
C ALA A 149 -1.99 15.58 2.06
N ASN A 150 -1.93 15.48 3.39
CA ASN A 150 -3.09 15.62 4.28
C ASN A 150 -3.40 17.09 4.58
N LYS A 151 -4.60 17.36 5.12
CA LYS A 151 -5.11 18.69 5.46
C LYS A 151 -5.26 19.61 4.23
N GLN A 152 -5.71 19.05 3.12
CA GLN A 152 -5.92 19.81 1.88
C GLN A 152 -7.02 20.88 2.01
N ASP A 153 -7.91 20.74 2.99
CA ASP A 153 -8.91 21.74 3.37
C ASP A 153 -8.31 23.06 3.85
N LEU A 154 -7.06 23.04 4.35
CA LEU A 154 -6.34 24.24 4.80
C LEU A 154 -5.55 24.93 3.67
N VAL A 155 -5.44 24.29 2.49
CA VAL A 155 -4.61 24.77 1.38
C VAL A 155 -5.41 24.81 0.10
N LEU A 156 -5.60 25.99 -0.48
CA LEU A 156 -6.47 26.17 -1.64
C LEU A 156 -5.73 26.66 -2.88
N GLY A 157 -6.26 26.32 -4.07
CA GLY A 157 -5.88 26.92 -5.35
C GLY A 157 -4.38 26.82 -5.67
N ALA A 158 -3.74 27.95 -5.87
CA ALA A 158 -2.35 28.04 -6.32
C ALA A 158 -1.35 27.45 -5.31
N GLU A 159 -1.66 27.48 -4.00
CA GLU A 159 -0.75 26.92 -2.98
C GLU A 159 -0.72 25.40 -3.02
N SER A 160 -1.87 24.74 -3.20
CA SER A 160 -1.94 23.30 -3.40
C SER A 160 -1.12 22.85 -4.61
N GLN A 161 -1.17 23.61 -5.73
CA GLN A 161 -0.35 23.32 -6.91
C GLN A 161 1.15 23.52 -6.64
N ARG A 162 1.54 24.57 -5.89
CA ARG A 162 2.93 24.80 -5.49
C ARG A 162 3.44 23.68 -4.59
N LEU A 163 2.62 23.23 -3.64
CA LEU A 163 2.94 22.07 -2.79
C LEU A 163 3.18 20.81 -3.61
N LYS A 164 2.27 20.48 -4.53
CA LYS A 164 2.40 19.29 -5.40
C LYS A 164 3.70 19.33 -6.21
N LYS A 165 4.02 20.47 -6.84
CA LYS A 165 5.27 20.63 -7.59
C LYS A 165 6.51 20.49 -6.70
N TRP A 166 6.47 21.03 -5.48
CA TRP A 166 7.56 20.95 -4.54
C TRP A 166 7.77 19.51 -4.04
N LEU A 167 6.72 18.78 -3.68
CA LEU A 167 6.80 17.37 -3.31
C LEU A 167 7.38 16.51 -4.44
N ALA A 168 6.91 16.72 -5.69
CA ALA A 168 7.42 16.05 -6.87
C ALA A 168 8.88 16.41 -7.19
N SER A 169 9.38 17.58 -6.76
CA SER A 169 10.80 17.93 -6.93
C SER A 169 11.71 17.19 -5.95
N ILE A 170 11.18 16.74 -4.80
CA ILE A 170 11.92 15.94 -3.80
C ILE A 170 11.84 14.46 -4.14
N ASN A 171 10.65 13.97 -4.46
CA ASN A 171 10.41 12.58 -4.83
C ASN A 171 9.59 12.51 -6.14
N PRO A 172 10.27 12.51 -7.29
CA PRO A 172 9.60 12.49 -8.60
C PRO A 172 8.80 11.20 -8.87
N ALA A 173 9.22 10.08 -8.29
CA ALA A 173 8.59 8.78 -8.48
C ALA A 173 7.48 8.46 -7.46
N GLY A 174 7.40 9.23 -6.36
CA GLY A 174 6.39 9.06 -5.32
C GLY A 174 5.04 9.65 -5.73
N PRO A 175 3.99 8.84 -5.96
CA PRO A 175 2.65 9.36 -6.15
C PRO A 175 2.21 10.24 -4.98
N ILE A 176 1.46 11.31 -5.27
CA ILE A 176 0.99 12.27 -4.27
C ILE A 176 -0.53 12.19 -4.19
N LEU A 177 -1.04 11.74 -3.02
CA LEU A 177 -2.46 11.66 -2.72
C LEU A 177 -2.90 12.85 -1.87
N PRO A 178 -3.65 13.81 -2.42
CA PRO A 178 -4.26 14.87 -1.62
C PRO A 178 -5.42 14.32 -0.79
N THR A 179 -5.42 14.60 0.53
CA THR A 179 -6.48 14.13 1.44
C THR A 179 -6.86 15.19 2.47
N THR A 180 -8.05 15.01 3.05
CA THR A 180 -8.50 15.71 4.25
C THR A 180 -8.77 14.66 5.33
N ASN A 181 -8.37 14.95 6.57
CA ASN A 181 -8.49 14.00 7.69
C ASN A 181 -7.89 12.62 7.43
N ALA A 182 -6.81 12.56 6.65
CA ALA A 182 -6.14 11.31 6.26
C ALA A 182 -7.11 10.26 5.67
N ASP A 183 -8.07 10.70 4.87
CA ASP A 183 -9.07 9.86 4.22
C ASP A 183 -8.42 9.14 3.02
N VAL A 184 -7.87 7.96 3.28
CA VAL A 184 -7.15 7.12 2.32
C VAL A 184 -7.86 5.78 2.22
N PRO A 185 -8.31 5.36 1.03
CA PRO A 185 -8.87 4.03 0.85
C PRO A 185 -7.88 2.95 1.28
N ILE A 186 -8.37 1.92 1.97
CA ILE A 186 -7.51 0.84 2.49
C ILE A 186 -6.71 0.14 1.38
N ASP A 187 -7.29 -0.06 0.21
CA ASP A 187 -6.62 -0.68 -0.93
C ASP A 187 -5.49 0.19 -1.52
N ILE A 188 -5.57 1.50 -1.34
CA ILE A 188 -4.47 2.42 -1.67
C ILE A 188 -3.38 2.38 -0.60
N ALA A 189 -3.78 2.35 0.66
CA ALA A 189 -2.84 2.31 1.78
C ALA A 189 -2.09 0.97 1.87
N LEU A 190 -2.81 -0.16 1.77
CA LEU A 190 -2.28 -1.48 2.07
C LEU A 190 -2.17 -2.41 0.86
N GLY A 191 -2.66 -1.98 -0.30
CA GLY A 191 -2.82 -2.83 -1.47
C GLY A 191 -4.09 -3.67 -1.39
N HIS A 192 -4.53 -4.20 -2.53
CA HIS A 192 -5.70 -5.07 -2.57
C HIS A 192 -5.36 -6.44 -1.94
N ARG A 193 -6.30 -7.01 -1.18
CA ARG A 193 -6.17 -8.38 -0.71
C ARG A 193 -6.54 -9.31 -1.87
N VAL A 194 -5.58 -10.06 -2.34
CA VAL A 194 -5.84 -11.12 -3.31
C VAL A 194 -6.17 -12.35 -2.49
N THR A 195 -7.45 -12.72 -2.41
CA THR A 195 -7.90 -13.95 -1.76
C THR A 195 -8.09 -15.02 -2.81
N ASP A 196 -7.82 -16.29 -2.44
CA ASP A 196 -7.99 -17.47 -3.30
C ASP A 196 -9.46 -17.65 -3.73
N THR A 197 -10.37 -17.07 -2.97
CA THR A 197 -11.80 -17.01 -3.26
C THR A 197 -12.17 -15.63 -3.79
N THR A 198 -11.83 -15.32 -5.04
CA THR A 198 -12.49 -14.20 -5.69
C THR A 198 -13.92 -14.64 -6.02
N PRO A 199 -14.97 -13.99 -5.47
CA PRO A 199 -16.34 -14.38 -5.78
C PRO A 199 -16.55 -14.36 -7.28
N SER A 200 -17.16 -15.40 -7.81
CA SER A 200 -17.65 -15.50 -9.19
C SER A 200 -18.84 -14.54 -9.39
N MET A 201 -18.59 -13.25 -9.28
CA MET A 201 -19.54 -12.18 -9.62
C MET A 201 -19.06 -11.41 -10.83
N LEU A 202 -18.69 -12.12 -11.89
CA LEU A 202 -18.58 -11.56 -13.23
C LEU A 202 -19.31 -12.51 -14.16
N ASP A 203 -20.39 -11.99 -14.69
CA ASP A 203 -21.22 -12.62 -15.70
C ASP A 203 -20.38 -13.05 -16.91
N ASP A 204 -20.40 -14.33 -17.18
CA ASP A 204 -19.52 -15.09 -18.05
C ASP A 204 -19.92 -14.94 -19.52
N GLN A 205 -20.00 -13.71 -20.07
CA GLN A 205 -20.38 -13.53 -21.48
C GLN A 205 -19.65 -12.45 -22.30
N ASN A 206 -18.45 -11.97 -21.88
CA ASN A 206 -17.71 -11.12 -22.84
C ASN A 206 -16.17 -11.20 -22.65
N PRO A 207 -15.40 -11.77 -23.61
CA PRO A 207 -13.94 -11.88 -23.53
C PRO A 207 -13.18 -10.59 -23.87
N ALA A 208 -13.85 -9.46 -23.95
CA ALA A 208 -13.25 -8.16 -24.23
C ALA A 208 -13.41 -7.24 -23.03
N SER A 209 -12.38 -7.20 -22.15
CA SER A 209 -12.13 -6.19 -21.12
C SER A 209 -13.27 -5.92 -20.13
N PRO A 210 -13.28 -6.51 -18.93
CA PRO A 210 -14.18 -6.06 -17.87
C PRO A 210 -13.67 -4.74 -17.30
N ARG A 211 -14.16 -3.62 -17.84
CA ARG A 211 -14.09 -2.33 -17.15
C ARG A 211 -15.04 -2.38 -15.97
N VAL A 212 -14.59 -2.80 -14.82
CA VAL A 212 -15.37 -2.65 -13.60
C VAL A 212 -15.04 -1.28 -13.02
N ASN A 213 -15.83 -0.27 -13.37
CA ASN A 213 -15.94 0.94 -12.57
C ASN A 213 -16.62 0.56 -11.25
N ILE A 214 -15.87 0.06 -10.30
CA ILE A 214 -16.38 -0.08 -8.94
C ILE A 214 -16.33 1.33 -8.32
N LEU A 215 -17.45 2.01 -8.38
CA LEU A 215 -17.76 3.08 -7.44
C LEU A 215 -17.66 2.44 -6.06
N ILE A 216 -16.64 2.79 -5.30
CA ILE A 216 -16.55 2.50 -3.86
C ILE A 216 -17.89 2.97 -3.28
N GLY A 217 -18.61 2.06 -2.61
CA GLY A 217 -20.02 2.12 -2.25
C GLY A 217 -20.60 3.49 -1.86
N PRO A 218 -21.92 3.69 -2.01
CA PRO A 218 -22.56 4.96 -1.76
C PRO A 218 -22.59 5.24 -0.27
N ASN A 219 -21.72 6.09 0.19
CA ASN A 219 -21.77 6.91 1.39
C ASN A 219 -20.42 7.06 2.05
N ARG A 220 -19.61 7.98 1.49
CA ARG A 220 -18.73 8.88 2.28
C ARG A 220 -18.18 9.92 1.31
N SER A 221 -18.22 11.17 1.73
CA SER A 221 -17.58 12.28 1.04
C SER A 221 -16.05 12.07 1.08
N LEU A 222 -15.56 11.21 0.19
CA LEU A 222 -14.15 11.12 -0.12
C LEU A 222 -13.74 12.47 -0.70
N SER A 223 -12.71 13.06 -0.17
CA SER A 223 -12.02 14.17 -0.80
C SER A 223 -11.84 13.84 -2.28
N HIS A 224 -12.54 14.44 -3.15
CA HIS A 224 -12.68 14.45 -4.61
C HIS A 224 -11.77 13.57 -5.50
N ALA A 225 -10.89 12.72 -4.95
CA ALA A 225 -10.03 11.82 -5.69
C ALA A 225 -10.81 10.54 -6.07
N LYS A 226 -11.01 10.34 -7.36
CA LYS A 226 -11.59 9.10 -7.90
C LYS A 226 -10.44 8.15 -8.23
N PHE A 227 -10.61 6.87 -7.90
CA PHE A 227 -9.66 5.83 -8.23
C PHE A 227 -10.21 4.93 -9.32
N GLU A 228 -9.34 4.45 -10.18
CA GLU A 228 -9.64 3.45 -11.18
C GLU A 228 -8.85 2.18 -10.87
N ARG A 229 -9.47 1.02 -11.16
CA ARG A 229 -8.85 -0.29 -11.03
C ARG A 229 -8.75 -0.91 -12.41
N TRP A 230 -7.63 -1.58 -12.64
CA TRP A 230 -7.44 -2.49 -13.75
C TRP A 230 -7.26 -3.89 -13.20
N MET A 231 -7.96 -4.86 -13.81
CA MET A 231 -7.86 -6.28 -13.48
C MET A 231 -7.49 -7.02 -14.74
N TRP A 232 -6.51 -7.90 -14.64
CA TRP A 232 -6.09 -8.74 -15.72
C TRP A 232 -6.02 -10.18 -15.27
N ARG A 233 -6.50 -11.10 -16.11
CA ARG A 233 -6.48 -12.54 -15.88
C ARG A 233 -6.08 -13.24 -17.17
N HIS A 234 -5.32 -14.30 -17.03
CA HIS A 234 -4.90 -15.16 -18.12
C HIS A 234 -4.61 -16.57 -17.60
N ASP A 235 -4.88 -17.59 -18.43
CA ASP A 235 -4.74 -18.99 -18.03
C ASP A 235 -3.41 -19.62 -18.47
N ASN A 236 -2.70 -19.00 -19.44
CA ASN A 236 -1.43 -19.54 -19.93
C ASN A 236 -0.24 -18.91 -19.18
N PRO A 237 0.77 -19.71 -18.79
CA PRO A 237 1.98 -19.22 -18.15
C PRO A 237 2.70 -18.14 -18.97
N CYS A 238 3.36 -17.21 -18.30
CA CYS A 238 4.28 -16.25 -18.92
C CYS A 238 5.75 -16.73 -18.74
N LEU A 239 6.66 -16.15 -19.52
CA LEU A 239 8.08 -16.42 -19.34
C LEU A 239 8.60 -15.68 -18.09
N PRO A 240 9.39 -16.31 -17.20
CA PRO A 240 9.97 -15.67 -16.03
C PRO A 240 10.76 -14.39 -16.38
N ASP A 241 11.52 -14.42 -17.47
CA ASP A 241 12.35 -13.29 -17.93
C ASP A 241 11.56 -12.09 -18.45
N ASP A 242 10.27 -12.24 -18.74
CA ASP A 242 9.40 -11.14 -19.20
C ASP A 242 8.72 -10.40 -18.05
N VAL A 243 8.77 -10.93 -16.82
CA VAL A 243 8.09 -10.36 -15.64
C VAL A 243 8.73 -9.05 -15.18
N GLU A 244 10.06 -9.01 -15.04
CA GLU A 244 10.78 -7.80 -14.64
C GLU A 244 10.60 -6.67 -15.66
N PRO A 245 10.80 -6.89 -16.99
CA PRO A 245 10.53 -5.88 -18.02
C PRO A 245 9.08 -5.38 -18.03
N PHE A 246 8.11 -6.24 -17.70
CA PHE A 246 6.72 -5.82 -17.54
C PHE A 246 6.56 -4.81 -16.39
N LEU A 247 7.14 -5.12 -15.22
CA LEU A 247 7.04 -4.27 -14.03
C LEU A 247 7.75 -2.92 -14.21
N GLU A 248 8.89 -2.90 -14.90
CA GLU A 248 9.61 -1.68 -15.24
C GLU A 248 8.84 -0.80 -16.23
N ALA A 249 8.07 -1.41 -17.15
CA ALA A 249 7.26 -0.68 -18.12
C ALA A 249 5.94 -0.11 -17.56
N ILE A 250 5.53 -0.52 -16.34
CA ILE A 250 4.31 -0.03 -15.69
C ILE A 250 4.41 1.48 -15.44
N PRO A 251 3.46 2.30 -15.94
CA PRO A 251 3.47 3.74 -15.76
C PRO A 251 3.41 4.19 -14.29
N ASP A 252 3.99 5.34 -13.97
CA ASP A 252 3.94 5.96 -12.62
C ASP A 252 2.50 6.37 -12.21
N THR A 253 1.57 6.38 -13.15
CA THR A 253 0.14 6.57 -12.90
C THR A 253 -0.50 5.37 -12.19
N VAL A 254 0.17 4.23 -12.18
CA VAL A 254 -0.19 3.05 -11.39
C VAL A 254 0.45 3.17 -10.01
N TRP A 255 -0.34 3.43 -9.00
CA TRP A 255 0.15 3.60 -7.64
C TRP A 255 0.41 2.30 -6.91
N ARG A 256 -0.42 1.29 -7.20
CA ARG A 256 -0.24 -0.07 -6.70
C ARG A 256 -0.59 -1.10 -7.77
N LEU A 257 0.18 -2.17 -7.80
CA LEU A 257 -0.13 -3.38 -8.54
C LEU A 257 0.18 -4.57 -7.64
N LYS A 258 -0.70 -5.54 -7.62
CA LYS A 258 -0.51 -6.80 -6.88
C LYS A 258 -1.19 -7.94 -7.61
N GLY A 259 -0.63 -9.14 -7.45
CA GLY A 259 -1.21 -10.38 -7.95
C GLY A 259 -0.18 -11.47 -8.09
N TRP A 260 -0.50 -12.46 -8.89
CA TRP A 260 0.38 -13.58 -9.21
C TRP A 260 0.42 -13.85 -10.70
N LEU A 261 1.57 -14.30 -11.12
CA LEU A 261 1.84 -14.77 -12.46
C LEU A 261 2.30 -16.23 -12.40
N GLU A 262 1.76 -17.06 -13.25
CA GLU A 262 2.22 -18.42 -13.44
C GLU A 262 3.34 -18.44 -14.48
N THR A 263 4.42 -19.15 -14.20
CA THR A 263 5.56 -19.36 -15.08
C THR A 263 5.89 -20.84 -15.16
N ASP A 264 6.77 -21.24 -16.07
CA ASP A 264 7.25 -22.62 -16.16
C ASP A 264 7.98 -23.05 -14.87
N ASP A 265 8.58 -22.11 -14.15
CA ASP A 265 9.32 -22.34 -12.89
C ASP A 265 8.42 -22.30 -11.64
N GLY A 266 7.13 -22.02 -11.77
CA GLY A 266 6.16 -21.93 -10.68
C GLY A 266 5.42 -20.59 -10.63
N VAL A 267 4.72 -20.36 -9.51
CA VAL A 267 3.93 -19.15 -9.29
C VAL A 267 4.79 -18.04 -8.68
N LEU A 268 4.70 -16.85 -9.25
CA LEU A 268 5.36 -15.64 -8.76
C LEU A 268 4.33 -14.68 -8.18
N GLU A 269 4.51 -14.27 -6.94
CA GLU A 269 3.78 -13.13 -6.35
C GLU A 269 4.44 -11.83 -6.79
N ILE A 270 3.63 -10.95 -7.37
CA ILE A 270 4.04 -9.65 -7.88
C ILE A 270 3.44 -8.55 -7.02
N GLN A 271 4.27 -7.60 -6.62
CA GLN A 271 3.81 -6.41 -5.91
C GLN A 271 4.57 -5.17 -6.41
N LYS A 272 3.85 -4.07 -6.66
CA LYS A 272 4.42 -2.75 -6.95
C LYS A 272 3.70 -1.68 -6.13
N VAL A 273 4.45 -0.72 -5.59
CA VAL A 273 3.96 0.48 -4.92
C VAL A 273 4.87 1.65 -5.29
N GLY A 274 4.31 2.69 -5.91
CA GLY A 274 5.12 3.74 -6.51
C GLY A 274 6.17 3.16 -7.47
N ALA A 275 7.42 3.54 -7.31
CA ALA A 275 8.54 3.00 -8.11
C ALA A 275 9.04 1.63 -7.62
N ARG A 276 8.75 1.25 -6.39
CA ARG A 276 9.22 0.00 -5.80
C ARG A 276 8.40 -1.18 -6.30
N HIS A 277 9.06 -2.26 -6.69
CA HIS A 277 8.40 -3.53 -6.96
C HIS A 277 9.16 -4.72 -6.35
N SER A 278 8.49 -5.85 -6.24
CA SER A 278 9.06 -7.11 -5.79
C SER A 278 8.42 -8.29 -6.52
N ILE A 279 9.24 -9.27 -6.82
CA ILE A 279 8.87 -10.56 -7.43
C ILE A 279 9.28 -11.63 -6.44
N ARG A 280 8.38 -12.55 -6.10
CA ARG A 280 8.66 -13.61 -5.12
C ARG A 280 8.05 -14.93 -5.56
N PRO A 281 8.81 -16.04 -5.50
CA PRO A 281 8.24 -17.35 -5.72
C PRO A 281 7.27 -17.74 -4.61
N ARG A 282 6.16 -18.37 -4.97
CA ARG A 282 5.14 -18.92 -4.07
C ARG A 282 5.11 -20.44 -4.25
N SER A 283 5.52 -21.15 -3.20
CA SER A 283 5.51 -22.62 -3.17
C SER A 283 4.22 -23.23 -2.61
N ASP A 284 3.37 -22.40 -2.03
CA ASP A 284 2.14 -22.76 -1.32
C ASP A 284 0.88 -22.62 -2.19
N MET A 285 1.04 -22.29 -3.46
CA MET A 285 -0.07 -22.13 -4.40
C MET A 285 0.01 -23.18 -5.50
N ASP A 286 -1.04 -23.97 -5.63
CA ASP A 286 -1.28 -24.76 -6.84
C ASP A 286 -1.64 -23.82 -8.01
N LYS A 287 -1.58 -24.34 -9.25
CA LYS A 287 -1.92 -23.58 -10.45
C LYS A 287 -3.33 -23.00 -10.38
N MET A 288 -3.42 -21.69 -10.17
CA MET A 288 -4.69 -20.97 -10.01
C MET A 288 -5.01 -19.99 -11.15
N GLY A 289 -4.22 -20.04 -12.23
CA GLY A 289 -4.28 -19.01 -13.29
C GLY A 289 -3.62 -17.71 -12.85
N GLN A 290 -3.41 -16.81 -13.79
CA GLN A 290 -2.75 -15.53 -13.53
C GLN A 290 -3.76 -14.44 -13.20
N SER A 291 -3.47 -13.60 -12.21
CA SER A 291 -4.33 -12.48 -11.85
C SER A 291 -3.51 -11.29 -11.35
N LEU A 292 -3.69 -10.13 -11.98
CA LEU A 292 -3.10 -8.87 -11.57
C LEU A 292 -4.19 -7.83 -11.32
N ILE A 293 -4.01 -7.03 -10.28
CA ILE A 293 -4.87 -5.89 -9.96
C ILE A 293 -3.99 -4.66 -9.84
N ALA A 294 -4.26 -3.63 -10.62
CA ALA A 294 -3.63 -2.32 -10.53
C ALA A 294 -4.62 -1.25 -10.11
N ILE A 295 -4.15 -0.23 -9.38
CA ILE A 295 -4.94 0.90 -8.89
C ILE A 295 -4.16 2.19 -9.09
N GLY A 296 -4.84 3.24 -9.56
CA GLY A 296 -4.31 4.59 -9.68
C GLY A 296 -5.40 5.65 -9.68
N LEU A 297 -5.04 6.92 -9.82
CA LEU A 297 -5.99 8.03 -9.94
C LEU A 297 -6.71 7.98 -11.28
N ALA A 298 -8.05 8.03 -11.26
CA ALA A 298 -8.89 7.92 -12.45
C ALA A 298 -8.54 8.93 -13.55
N ASP A 299 -8.18 10.17 -13.16
CA ASP A 299 -7.86 11.23 -14.12
C ASP A 299 -6.57 10.98 -14.92
N THR A 300 -5.69 10.10 -14.43
CA THR A 300 -4.39 9.80 -15.04
C THR A 300 -4.16 8.32 -15.31
N PHE A 301 -5.07 7.46 -14.88
CA PHE A 301 -4.92 6.01 -14.99
C PHE A 301 -5.20 5.51 -16.41
N GLU A 302 -4.24 4.82 -17.00
CA GLU A 302 -4.28 4.38 -18.39
C GLU A 302 -4.49 2.86 -18.48
N SER A 303 -5.72 2.38 -18.22
CA SER A 303 -6.04 0.93 -18.24
C SER A 303 -5.70 0.27 -19.58
N LYS A 304 -5.95 0.96 -20.71
CA LYS A 304 -5.58 0.44 -22.05
C LYS A 304 -4.08 0.27 -22.25
N ARG A 305 -3.27 1.11 -21.60
CA ARG A 305 -1.81 0.96 -21.64
C ARG A 305 -1.38 -0.29 -20.90
N LEU A 306 -2.02 -0.60 -19.78
CA LEU A 306 -1.78 -1.83 -19.03
C LEU A 306 -2.16 -3.08 -19.83
N ASP A 307 -3.29 -3.05 -20.56
CA ASP A 307 -3.65 -4.15 -21.47
C ASP A 307 -2.59 -4.38 -22.55
N GLN A 308 -2.06 -3.29 -23.13
CA GLN A 308 -0.99 -3.37 -24.14
C GLN A 308 0.29 -3.95 -23.55
N LEU A 309 0.69 -3.51 -22.35
CA LEU A 309 1.89 -4.00 -21.67
C LEU A 309 1.75 -5.48 -21.29
N ALA A 310 0.60 -5.88 -20.77
CA ALA A 310 0.33 -7.28 -20.45
C ALA A 310 0.38 -8.14 -21.74
N ALA A 311 -0.23 -7.68 -22.83
CA ALA A 311 -0.17 -8.37 -24.11
C ALA A 311 1.27 -8.45 -24.69
N GLN A 312 2.04 -7.39 -24.52
CA GLN A 312 3.41 -7.33 -25.06
C GLN A 312 4.40 -8.21 -24.28
N HIS A 313 4.27 -8.31 -22.96
CA HIS A 313 5.22 -8.97 -22.10
C HIS A 313 4.72 -10.32 -21.59
N LEU A 314 3.46 -10.42 -21.17
CA LEU A 314 2.97 -11.60 -20.48
C LEU A 314 2.26 -12.62 -21.38
N LEU A 315 1.90 -12.23 -22.63
CA LEU A 315 1.23 -13.12 -23.57
C LEU A 315 2.16 -13.66 -24.69
N LYS A 316 3.46 -13.53 -24.54
CA LYS A 316 4.38 -14.16 -25.48
C LYS A 316 4.25 -15.66 -25.36
N ALA A 317 3.79 -16.33 -26.40
CA ALA A 317 3.73 -17.78 -26.46
C ALA A 317 5.09 -18.37 -26.16
N VAL A 318 5.12 -19.35 -25.25
CA VAL A 318 6.22 -20.29 -25.13
C VAL A 318 6.47 -20.81 -26.56
N LYS A 319 7.63 -20.49 -27.13
CA LYS A 319 7.99 -21.06 -28.43
C LYS A 319 8.07 -22.57 -28.23
N ASP A 320 7.16 -23.30 -28.89
CA ASP A 320 7.26 -24.73 -29.02
C ASP A 320 8.69 -25.07 -29.43
N THR A 321 9.47 -25.53 -28.46
CA THR A 321 10.77 -26.16 -28.76
C THR A 321 10.48 -27.62 -29.09
N THR A 322 9.87 -27.80 -30.24
CA THR A 322 9.83 -29.12 -30.89
C THR A 322 11.12 -29.27 -31.70
N VAL A 323 12.06 -29.96 -31.17
CA VAL A 323 13.13 -30.62 -31.95
C VAL A 323 13.14 -32.08 -31.56
#